data_864efc0a73e30ec7d90a07ccd5f8c1eb
#
_entry.id   864efc0a73e30ec7d90a07ccd5f8c1eb
#
_cell.length_a   1.000
_cell.length_b   1.000
_cell.length_c   1.000
_cell.angle_alpha   90.00
_cell.angle_beta   90.00
_cell.angle_gamma   90.00
#
_symmetry.space_group_name_H-M   'P 1'
#
loop_
_entity.id
_entity.type
_entity.pdbx_description
1 polymer ?
#
loop_
_entity_poly.entity_id
_entity_poly.type
_entity_poly.pdbx_seq_one_letter_code
_entity_poly.pdbx_strand_id
1 'polypeptide(L)'
;MSNISVRTAESLSPLESLSLVDFSYSRLDTYAMCPSKYFYSYIQKEPRTSNDAALLGNIIHSVLEECVDKERDLDLDILYSEYEKQKDSYDPQSNIPDILIDAGTNILSEFYDKHSGDSFDIFEKELGFRFIIGTYAINGYIDRVDVYDEDTINIIDYKTGKWEVAQKNIKDNLQLGIYAIATSLIFPDKNIRAELYYLRSGKRKFHLFTKEDIENAKQSLILKINKIMEDTSFSPTGNERVCGFCEHAESGACATGVARRRRMGK
;
A
#
# COMPACT_ATOMS: atom_id res chain seq x y z
N MET A 1 -21.30 9.89 19.61
CA MET A 1 -20.62 9.58 18.34
C MET A 1 -21.43 8.49 17.69
N SER A 2 -21.94 8.69 16.46
CA SER A 2 -22.70 7.65 15.75
C SER A 2 -21.73 6.56 15.28
N ASN A 3 -21.99 5.32 15.67
CA ASN A 3 -21.22 4.17 15.21
C ASN A 3 -21.29 4.09 13.68
N ILE A 4 -20.15 4.13 13.02
CA ILE A 4 -20.06 3.97 11.57
C ILE A 4 -20.24 2.48 11.26
N SER A 5 -21.35 2.16 10.56
CA SER A 5 -21.61 0.79 10.13
C SER A 5 -20.61 0.38 9.05
N VAL A 6 -19.98 -0.78 9.24
CA VAL A 6 -19.12 -1.44 8.26
C VAL A 6 -19.68 -2.82 7.97
N ARG A 7 -19.74 -3.21 6.70
CA ARG A 7 -20.27 -4.50 6.23
C ARG A 7 -19.28 -5.17 5.30
N THR A 8 -19.27 -6.50 5.28
CA THR A 8 -18.55 -7.25 4.23
C THR A 8 -19.26 -7.10 2.89
N ALA A 9 -18.50 -7.19 1.79
CA ALA A 9 -19.08 -7.06 0.44
C ALA A 9 -20.06 -8.20 0.10
N GLU A 10 -19.88 -9.36 0.70
CA GLU A 10 -20.76 -10.53 0.52
C GLU A 10 -22.19 -10.32 1.02
N SER A 11 -22.41 -9.33 1.88
CA SER A 11 -23.74 -8.98 2.40
C SER A 11 -24.56 -8.08 1.47
N LEU A 12 -24.06 -7.75 0.27
CA LEU A 12 -24.73 -6.86 -0.69
C LEU A 12 -25.55 -7.61 -1.73
N SER A 13 -26.68 -7.00 -2.11
CA SER A 13 -27.32 -7.35 -3.36
C SER A 13 -26.50 -6.86 -4.59
N PRO A 14 -26.65 -7.49 -5.77
CA PRO A 14 -25.98 -7.07 -6.99
C PRO A 14 -26.23 -5.59 -7.35
N LEU A 15 -27.43 -5.07 -7.10
CA LEU A 15 -27.79 -3.68 -7.38
C LEU A 15 -27.11 -2.70 -6.43
N GLU A 16 -27.00 -3.01 -5.14
CA GLU A 16 -26.24 -2.21 -4.18
C GLU A 16 -24.76 -2.16 -4.55
N SER A 17 -24.19 -3.29 -4.98
CA SER A 17 -22.79 -3.38 -5.39
C SER A 17 -22.48 -2.48 -6.60
N LEU A 18 -23.39 -2.31 -7.56
CA LEU A 18 -23.21 -1.49 -8.75
C LEU A 18 -23.25 0.03 -8.48
N SER A 19 -23.85 0.46 -7.37
CA SER A 19 -24.01 1.88 -7.01
C SER A 19 -22.89 2.43 -6.14
N LEU A 20 -21.96 1.59 -5.68
CA LEU A 20 -20.89 2.00 -4.77
C LEU A 20 -19.73 2.66 -5.50
N VAL A 21 -19.17 3.68 -4.88
CA VAL A 21 -17.90 4.26 -5.32
C VAL A 21 -16.75 3.50 -4.63
N ASP A 22 -15.89 2.91 -5.45
CA ASP A 22 -14.74 2.16 -4.97
C ASP A 22 -13.57 3.05 -4.60
N PHE A 23 -12.96 2.76 -3.45
CA PHE A 23 -11.73 3.38 -2.98
C PHE A 23 -10.70 2.32 -2.60
N SER A 24 -9.42 2.69 -2.67
CA SER A 24 -8.29 1.93 -2.14
C SER A 24 -7.36 2.88 -1.38
N TYR A 25 -6.47 2.35 -0.55
CA TYR A 25 -5.44 3.17 0.10
C TYR A 25 -4.67 4.01 -0.92
N SER A 26 -4.19 3.40 -2.01
CA SER A 26 -3.41 4.12 -3.04
C SER A 26 -4.19 5.27 -3.69
N ARG A 27 -5.51 5.11 -3.85
CA ARG A 27 -6.38 6.16 -4.37
C ARG A 27 -6.49 7.32 -3.40
N LEU A 28 -6.66 7.05 -2.10
CA LEU A 28 -6.73 8.06 -1.05
C LEU A 28 -5.38 8.78 -0.87
N ASP A 29 -4.28 8.05 -0.89
CA ASP A 29 -2.93 8.59 -0.77
C ASP A 29 -2.57 9.49 -1.97
N THR A 30 -2.96 9.10 -3.18
CA THR A 30 -2.79 9.93 -4.38
C THR A 30 -3.48 11.29 -4.23
N TYR A 31 -4.70 11.33 -3.69
CA TYR A 31 -5.40 12.58 -3.43
C TYR A 31 -4.71 13.41 -2.33
N ALA A 32 -4.32 12.76 -1.24
CA ALA A 32 -3.60 13.43 -0.15
C ALA A 32 -2.27 14.04 -0.62
N MET A 33 -1.58 13.36 -1.53
CA MET A 33 -0.36 13.85 -2.17
C MET A 33 -0.63 15.06 -3.06
N CYS A 34 -1.62 14.97 -3.95
CA CYS A 34 -2.01 16.04 -4.85
C CYS A 34 -3.41 15.79 -5.44
N PRO A 35 -4.42 16.63 -5.13
CA PRO A 35 -5.75 16.50 -5.71
C PRO A 35 -5.75 16.47 -7.25
N SER A 36 -4.92 17.30 -7.89
CA SER A 36 -4.78 17.29 -9.36
C SER A 36 -4.22 15.99 -9.90
N LYS A 37 -3.26 15.35 -9.21
CA LYS A 37 -2.78 14.00 -9.56
C LYS A 37 -3.90 12.97 -9.49
N TYR A 38 -4.73 13.03 -8.45
CA TYR A 38 -5.92 12.20 -8.33
C TYR A 38 -6.89 12.41 -9.50
N PHE A 39 -7.16 13.67 -9.86
CA PHE A 39 -8.04 14.01 -10.96
C PHE A 39 -7.58 13.39 -12.28
N TYR A 40 -6.33 13.59 -12.67
CA TYR A 40 -5.80 13.01 -13.90
C TYR A 40 -5.79 11.48 -13.86
N SER A 41 -5.38 10.90 -12.74
CA SER A 41 -5.23 9.45 -12.61
C SER A 41 -6.55 8.69 -12.52
N TYR A 42 -7.56 9.22 -11.82
CA TYR A 42 -8.77 8.46 -11.47
C TYR A 42 -10.05 9.01 -12.09
N ILE A 43 -10.10 10.30 -12.41
CA ILE A 43 -11.27 10.93 -13.04
C ILE A 43 -11.08 10.96 -14.56
N GLN A 44 -10.00 11.55 -15.04
CA GLN A 44 -9.68 11.57 -16.48
C GLN A 44 -9.09 10.27 -17.00
N LYS A 45 -8.55 9.43 -16.11
CA LYS A 45 -7.93 8.14 -16.46
C LYS A 45 -6.77 8.29 -17.47
N GLU A 46 -6.00 9.37 -17.32
CA GLU A 46 -4.79 9.55 -18.10
C GLU A 46 -3.82 8.39 -17.89
N PRO A 47 -3.09 7.97 -18.95
CA PRO A 47 -2.09 6.92 -18.83
C PRO A 47 -1.08 7.23 -17.71
N ARG A 48 -0.78 6.22 -16.91
CA ARG A 48 0.24 6.31 -15.86
C ARG A 48 1.50 5.62 -16.33
N THR A 49 2.62 6.25 -16.12
CA THR A 49 3.92 5.59 -16.19
C THR A 49 4.33 5.18 -14.79
N SER A 50 4.68 3.92 -14.59
CA SER A 50 5.34 3.50 -13.35
C SER A 50 6.70 4.17 -13.28
N ASN A 51 7.06 4.71 -12.11
CA ASN A 51 8.46 5.09 -11.89
C ASN A 51 9.25 3.86 -11.42
N ASP A 52 10.55 3.89 -11.66
CA ASP A 52 11.46 2.78 -11.35
C ASP A 52 11.39 2.32 -9.88
N ALA A 53 11.16 3.26 -8.94
CA ALA A 53 11.05 2.93 -7.52
C ALA A 53 9.77 2.13 -7.21
N ALA A 54 8.65 2.46 -7.87
CA ALA A 54 7.41 1.68 -7.74
C ALA A 54 7.55 0.31 -8.41
N LEU A 55 8.24 0.24 -9.56
CA LEU A 55 8.53 -1.00 -10.24
C LEU A 55 9.37 -1.94 -9.35
N LEU A 56 10.47 -1.44 -8.78
CA LEU A 56 11.26 -2.21 -7.81
C LEU A 56 10.41 -2.68 -6.63
N GLY A 57 9.54 -1.80 -6.11
CA GLY A 57 8.61 -2.17 -5.04
C GLY A 57 7.76 -3.38 -5.40
N ASN A 58 7.10 -3.34 -6.56
CA ASN A 58 6.24 -4.42 -7.04
C ASN A 58 7.03 -5.73 -7.21
N ILE A 59 8.23 -5.67 -7.81
CA ILE A 59 9.09 -6.85 -8.00
C ILE A 59 9.43 -7.48 -6.64
N ILE A 60 9.88 -6.68 -5.66
CA ILE A 60 10.24 -7.19 -4.34
C ILE A 60 9.04 -7.81 -3.61
N HIS A 61 7.84 -7.18 -3.68
CA HIS A 61 6.63 -7.75 -3.10
C HIS A 61 6.30 -9.11 -3.72
N SER A 62 6.34 -9.23 -5.07
CA SER A 62 6.10 -10.51 -5.75
C SER A 62 7.14 -11.58 -5.39
N VAL A 63 8.42 -11.22 -5.23
CA VAL A 63 9.45 -12.17 -4.77
C VAL A 63 9.15 -12.66 -3.36
N LEU A 64 8.81 -11.76 -2.44
CA LEU A 64 8.50 -12.16 -1.06
C LEU A 64 7.21 -12.96 -0.97
N GLU A 65 6.20 -12.63 -1.79
CA GLU A 65 4.96 -13.42 -1.91
C GLU A 65 5.26 -14.87 -2.31
N GLU A 66 6.11 -15.07 -3.31
CA GLU A 66 6.44 -16.42 -3.82
C GLU A 66 7.38 -17.20 -2.90
N CYS A 67 8.36 -16.53 -2.28
CA CYS A 67 9.46 -17.21 -1.59
C CYS A 67 9.26 -17.34 -0.09
N VAL A 68 8.51 -16.43 0.57
CA VAL A 68 8.24 -16.54 2.01
C VAL A 68 7.10 -17.53 2.24
N ASP A 69 7.38 -18.64 2.91
CA ASP A 69 6.45 -19.75 3.07
C ASP A 69 6.57 -20.37 4.47
N LYS A 70 5.49 -20.95 4.99
CA LYS A 70 5.51 -21.61 6.29
C LYS A 70 6.08 -23.04 6.26
N GLU A 71 6.11 -23.67 5.08
CA GLU A 71 6.51 -25.08 4.91
C GLU A 71 7.92 -25.21 4.33
N ARG A 72 8.55 -24.11 3.95
CA ARG A 72 9.88 -24.08 3.34
C ARG A 72 10.77 -23.08 4.05
N ASP A 73 12.00 -23.48 4.27
CA ASP A 73 13.05 -22.57 4.72
C ASP A 73 13.32 -21.50 3.66
N LEU A 74 13.63 -20.31 4.12
CA LEU A 74 14.05 -19.23 3.25
C LEU A 74 15.42 -19.57 2.63
N ASP A 75 15.54 -19.43 1.31
CA ASP A 75 16.75 -19.75 0.55
C ASP A 75 17.15 -18.54 -0.31
N LEU A 76 18.43 -18.12 -0.22
CA LEU A 76 18.92 -16.92 -0.90
C LEU A 76 18.99 -17.11 -2.42
N ASP A 77 19.38 -18.28 -2.89
CA ASP A 77 19.48 -18.56 -4.33
C ASP A 77 18.09 -18.59 -4.97
N ILE A 78 17.09 -19.09 -4.23
CA ILE A 78 15.68 -19.05 -4.65
C ILE A 78 15.18 -17.61 -4.70
N LEU A 79 15.47 -16.77 -3.69
CA LEU A 79 15.12 -15.36 -3.70
C LEU A 79 15.69 -14.62 -4.92
N TYR A 80 16.95 -14.83 -5.24
CA TYR A 80 17.58 -14.22 -6.39
C TYR A 80 17.05 -14.75 -7.73
N SER A 81 16.82 -16.06 -7.83
CA SER A 81 16.22 -16.65 -9.02
C SER A 81 14.83 -16.10 -9.30
N GLU A 82 14.00 -15.98 -8.25
CA GLU A 82 12.67 -15.40 -8.39
C GLU A 82 12.74 -13.89 -8.70
N TYR A 83 13.72 -13.17 -8.12
CA TYR A 83 13.93 -11.75 -8.43
C TYR A 83 14.22 -11.53 -9.91
N GLU A 84 15.11 -12.32 -10.52
CA GLU A 84 15.40 -12.24 -11.95
C GLU A 84 14.15 -12.54 -12.79
N LYS A 85 13.41 -13.59 -12.44
CA LYS A 85 12.16 -13.97 -13.12
C LYS A 85 11.10 -12.86 -13.04
N GLN A 86 10.88 -12.28 -11.87
CA GLN A 86 9.91 -11.19 -11.69
C GLN A 86 10.34 -9.92 -12.45
N LYS A 87 11.62 -9.59 -12.42
CA LYS A 87 12.18 -8.47 -13.18
C LYS A 87 11.87 -8.60 -14.67
N ASP A 88 12.11 -9.77 -15.25
CA ASP A 88 11.85 -10.05 -16.67
C ASP A 88 10.35 -10.04 -17.00
N SER A 89 9.49 -10.42 -16.05
CA SER A 89 8.04 -10.43 -16.21
C SER A 89 7.41 -9.03 -16.20
N TYR A 90 7.88 -8.16 -15.31
CA TYR A 90 7.29 -6.83 -15.12
C TYR A 90 7.59 -5.87 -16.28
N ASP A 91 8.76 -5.98 -16.89
CA ASP A 91 9.09 -5.20 -18.08
C ASP A 91 10.23 -5.85 -18.90
N PRO A 92 9.90 -6.72 -19.85
CA PRO A 92 10.89 -7.40 -20.70
C PRO A 92 11.74 -6.44 -21.55
N GLN A 93 11.32 -5.17 -21.67
CA GLN A 93 12.01 -4.12 -22.43
C GLN A 93 12.55 -3.02 -21.51
N SER A 94 12.34 -3.11 -20.20
CA SER A 94 12.77 -2.06 -19.28
C SER A 94 14.29 -2.11 -19.11
N ASN A 95 14.88 -0.99 -19.36
CA ASN A 95 16.20 -0.69 -18.84
C ASN A 95 16.06 -0.28 -17.37
N ILE A 96 15.72 -1.24 -16.48
CA ILE A 96 15.79 -0.95 -15.05
C ILE A 96 17.23 -0.52 -14.75
N PRO A 97 17.46 0.69 -14.20
CA PRO A 97 18.81 1.16 -13.93
C PRO A 97 19.56 0.20 -13.00
N ASP A 98 20.83 -0.09 -13.26
CA ASP A 98 21.68 -1.00 -12.46
C ASP A 98 21.61 -0.69 -10.97
N ILE A 99 21.56 0.60 -10.60
CA ILE A 99 21.43 1.03 -9.19
C ILE A 99 20.15 0.52 -8.51
N LEU A 100 19.09 0.25 -9.26
CA LEU A 100 17.85 -0.32 -8.70
C LEU A 100 17.93 -1.83 -8.66
N ILE A 101 18.61 -2.46 -9.61
CA ILE A 101 18.91 -3.89 -9.59
C ILE A 101 19.73 -4.20 -8.33
N ASP A 102 20.81 -3.47 -8.11
CA ASP A 102 21.66 -3.60 -6.91
C ASP A 102 20.85 -3.33 -5.62
N ALA A 103 19.93 -2.36 -5.65
CA ALA A 103 19.10 -2.08 -4.50
C ALA A 103 18.11 -3.23 -4.20
N GLY A 104 17.61 -3.92 -5.21
CA GLY A 104 16.75 -5.10 -5.06
C GLY A 104 17.49 -6.28 -4.45
N THR A 105 18.65 -6.63 -5.00
CA THR A 105 19.49 -7.72 -4.46
C THR A 105 19.93 -7.45 -3.02
N ASN A 106 20.30 -6.22 -2.68
CA ASN A 106 20.65 -5.83 -1.30
C ASN A 106 19.45 -5.97 -0.35
N ILE A 107 18.24 -5.59 -0.76
CA ILE A 107 17.02 -5.77 0.05
C ILE A 107 16.79 -7.26 0.33
N LEU A 108 16.92 -8.11 -0.66
CA LEU A 108 16.69 -9.55 -0.51
C LEU A 108 17.77 -10.22 0.35
N SER A 109 19.04 -9.83 0.19
CA SER A 109 20.14 -10.29 1.05
C SER A 109 19.89 -9.91 2.52
N GLU A 110 19.59 -8.65 2.79
CA GLU A 110 19.27 -8.17 4.14
C GLU A 110 18.04 -8.87 4.74
N PHE A 111 17.04 -9.15 3.93
CA PHE A 111 15.86 -9.91 4.35
C PHE A 111 16.25 -11.35 4.72
N TYR A 112 17.04 -12.02 3.87
CA TYR A 112 17.55 -13.36 4.13
C TYR A 112 18.39 -13.42 5.40
N ASP A 113 19.37 -12.52 5.56
CA ASP A 113 20.26 -12.49 6.72
C ASP A 113 19.50 -12.34 8.05
N LYS A 114 18.35 -11.68 8.02
CA LYS A 114 17.50 -11.50 9.20
C LYS A 114 16.55 -12.66 9.48
N HIS A 115 16.16 -13.39 8.45
CA HIS A 115 15.06 -14.35 8.51
C HIS A 115 15.46 -15.78 8.13
N SER A 116 16.74 -16.03 7.77
CA SER A 116 17.23 -17.38 7.54
C SER A 116 17.13 -18.20 8.83
N GLY A 117 16.34 -19.27 8.79
CA GLY A 117 16.05 -20.10 9.96
C GLY A 117 14.82 -19.67 10.78
N ASP A 118 14.14 -18.56 10.42
CA ASP A 118 12.83 -18.25 10.97
C ASP A 118 11.77 -19.19 10.41
N SER A 119 10.81 -19.58 11.25
CA SER A 119 9.56 -20.18 10.81
C SER A 119 8.47 -19.13 10.78
N PHE A 120 7.69 -19.10 9.71
CA PHE A 120 6.61 -18.14 9.54
C PHE A 120 5.26 -18.84 9.72
N ASP A 121 4.44 -18.39 10.67
CA ASP A 121 3.08 -18.89 10.82
C ASP A 121 2.13 -18.05 9.97
N ILE A 122 2.26 -18.20 8.65
CA ILE A 122 1.52 -17.43 7.65
C ILE A 122 0.10 -17.97 7.57
N PHE A 123 -0.88 -17.08 7.77
CA PHE A 123 -2.28 -17.35 7.48
C PHE A 123 -2.54 -17.20 5.98
N GLU A 124 -2.15 -16.04 5.38
CA GLU A 124 -2.37 -15.75 3.96
C GLU A 124 -1.37 -14.69 3.46
N LYS A 125 -1.05 -14.75 2.17
CA LYS A 125 -0.27 -13.76 1.43
C LYS A 125 -1.18 -13.09 0.40
N GLU A 126 -0.96 -11.80 0.13
CA GLU A 126 -1.80 -11.00 -0.76
C GLU A 126 -3.29 -11.15 -0.43
N LEU A 127 -3.63 -11.12 0.89
CA LEU A 127 -5.01 -11.27 1.35
C LEU A 127 -5.89 -10.15 0.78
N GLY A 128 -6.70 -10.49 -0.21
CA GLY A 128 -7.67 -9.58 -0.80
C GLY A 128 -8.81 -9.27 0.16
N PHE A 129 -9.19 -8.00 0.25
CA PHE A 129 -10.35 -7.59 1.04
C PHE A 129 -11.24 -6.61 0.28
N ARG A 130 -12.52 -6.65 0.60
CA ARG A 130 -13.50 -5.63 0.22
C ARG A 130 -14.51 -5.46 1.35
N PHE A 131 -14.65 -4.24 1.85
CA PHE A 131 -15.67 -3.90 2.84
C PHE A 131 -16.38 -2.59 2.47
N ILE A 132 -17.54 -2.37 3.09
CA ILE A 132 -18.36 -1.21 2.83
C ILE A 132 -18.43 -0.34 4.07
N ILE A 133 -18.24 0.94 3.87
CA ILE A 133 -18.33 1.95 4.91
C ILE A 133 -19.22 3.11 4.41
N GLY A 134 -20.39 3.27 5.03
CA GLY A 134 -21.42 4.17 4.50
C GLY A 134 -21.88 3.73 3.09
N THR A 135 -21.69 4.58 2.10
CA THR A 135 -22.01 4.34 0.67
C THR A 135 -20.77 4.06 -0.18
N TYR A 136 -19.62 3.78 0.44
CA TYR A 136 -18.35 3.58 -0.23
C TYR A 136 -17.85 2.14 -0.04
N ALA A 137 -17.28 1.58 -1.10
CA ALA A 137 -16.56 0.31 -1.02
C ALA A 137 -15.06 0.55 -0.91
N ILE A 138 -14.41 -0.14 0.01
CA ILE A 138 -12.96 -0.09 0.20
C ILE A 138 -12.39 -1.45 -0.15
N ASN A 139 -11.43 -1.48 -1.04
CA ASN A 139 -10.76 -2.70 -1.46
C ASN A 139 -9.23 -2.55 -1.43
N GLY A 140 -8.56 -3.68 -1.38
CA GLY A 140 -7.10 -3.74 -1.39
C GLY A 140 -6.60 -5.14 -1.10
N TYR A 141 -5.29 -5.23 -1.00
CA TYR A 141 -4.56 -6.43 -0.64
C TYR A 141 -3.66 -6.14 0.54
N ILE A 142 -3.51 -7.12 1.42
CA ILE A 142 -2.56 -7.09 2.54
C ILE A 142 -1.41 -8.01 2.16
N ASP A 143 -0.19 -7.50 2.11
CA ASP A 143 0.97 -8.24 1.60
C ASP A 143 1.15 -9.60 2.32
N ARG A 144 1.03 -9.60 3.65
CA ARG A 144 1.11 -10.82 4.45
C ARG A 144 0.33 -10.71 5.75
N VAL A 145 -0.34 -11.79 6.12
CA VAL A 145 -1.07 -11.97 7.38
C VAL A 145 -0.54 -13.21 8.08
N ASP A 146 -0.04 -13.03 9.31
CA ASP A 146 0.49 -14.11 10.15
C ASP A 146 -0.41 -14.36 11.37
N VAL A 147 -0.42 -15.59 11.84
CA VAL A 147 -0.89 -15.94 13.19
C VAL A 147 0.23 -15.60 14.16
N TYR A 148 0.08 -14.50 14.93
CA TYR A 148 1.11 -14.05 15.86
C TYR A 148 1.12 -14.86 17.17
N ASP A 149 -0.07 -15.12 17.69
CA ASP A 149 -0.36 -16.01 18.81
C ASP A 149 -1.82 -16.47 18.75
N GLU A 150 -2.26 -17.23 19.77
CA GLU A 150 -3.64 -17.76 19.84
C GLU A 150 -4.71 -16.67 19.72
N ASP A 151 -4.44 -15.45 20.17
CA ASP A 151 -5.41 -14.35 20.24
C ASP A 151 -5.13 -13.20 19.28
N THR A 152 -4.00 -13.23 18.53
CA THR A 152 -3.52 -12.08 17.76
C THR A 152 -3.19 -12.45 16.32
N ILE A 153 -3.75 -11.68 15.38
CA ILE A 153 -3.37 -11.70 13.96
C ILE A 153 -2.43 -10.52 13.70
N ASN A 154 -1.34 -10.78 12.97
CA ASN A 154 -0.37 -9.79 12.59
C ASN A 154 -0.43 -9.48 11.09
N ILE A 155 -0.68 -8.23 10.75
CA ILE A 155 -0.67 -7.70 9.40
C ILE A 155 0.71 -7.14 9.12
N ILE A 156 1.31 -7.52 8.01
CA ILE A 156 2.62 -7.05 7.58
C ILE A 156 2.48 -6.38 6.22
N ASP A 157 2.95 -5.13 6.13
CA ASP A 157 3.04 -4.38 4.88
C ASP A 157 4.51 -4.05 4.63
N TYR A 158 5.04 -4.54 3.52
CA TYR A 158 6.42 -4.37 3.13
C TYR A 158 6.68 -2.99 2.51
N LYS A 159 7.75 -2.35 2.91
CA LYS A 159 8.16 -1.03 2.42
C LYS A 159 9.58 -1.07 1.85
N THR A 160 9.68 -0.84 0.53
CA THR A 160 10.97 -0.73 -0.18
C THR A 160 11.51 0.70 -0.23
N GLY A 161 10.72 1.68 0.20
CA GLY A 161 11.08 3.10 0.24
C GLY A 161 12.14 3.43 1.29
N LYS A 162 12.87 4.54 1.08
CA LYS A 162 13.90 5.02 2.02
C LYS A 162 13.32 5.77 3.22
N TRP A 163 12.08 6.25 3.13
CA TRP A 163 11.45 7.07 4.17
C TRP A 163 10.62 6.23 5.11
N GLU A 164 10.85 6.43 6.41
CA GLU A 164 10.20 5.69 7.47
C GLU A 164 9.22 6.60 8.24
N VAL A 165 8.02 6.13 8.45
CA VAL A 165 7.06 6.77 9.37
C VAL A 165 7.60 6.68 10.79
N ALA A 166 7.48 7.74 11.58
CA ALA A 166 7.88 7.70 12.99
C ALA A 166 6.96 6.75 13.79
N GLN A 167 7.53 5.99 14.73
CA GLN A 167 6.78 5.00 15.54
C GLN A 167 5.51 5.60 16.18
N LYS A 168 5.58 6.81 16.70
CA LYS A 168 4.43 7.51 17.31
C LYS A 168 3.25 7.76 16.37
N ASN A 169 3.48 7.74 15.05
CA ASN A 169 2.47 8.00 14.01
C ASN A 169 1.90 6.72 13.41
N ILE A 170 2.36 5.54 13.84
CA ILE A 170 1.91 4.26 13.26
C ILE A 170 0.42 4.02 13.52
N LYS A 171 -0.08 4.33 14.71
CA LYS A 171 -1.50 4.18 15.04
C LYS A 171 -2.44 5.01 14.13
N ASP A 172 -1.95 6.14 13.62
CA ASP A 172 -2.69 7.06 12.76
C ASP A 172 -2.39 6.82 11.26
N ASN A 173 -1.61 5.78 10.93
CA ASN A 173 -1.29 5.43 9.56
C ASN A 173 -2.56 4.93 8.85
N LEU A 174 -2.97 5.63 7.78
CA LEU A 174 -4.21 5.34 7.07
C LEU A 174 -4.24 3.92 6.48
N GLN A 175 -3.13 3.46 5.91
CA GLN A 175 -3.05 2.13 5.30
C GLN A 175 -3.25 1.03 6.34
N LEU A 176 -2.52 1.10 7.46
CA LEU A 176 -2.67 0.15 8.56
C LEU A 176 -4.04 0.23 9.21
N GLY A 177 -4.62 1.43 9.31
CA GLY A 177 -6.00 1.61 9.78
C GLY A 177 -7.03 0.91 8.88
N ILE A 178 -6.89 1.02 7.54
CA ILE A 178 -7.74 0.32 6.58
C ILE A 178 -7.57 -1.20 6.73
N TYR A 179 -6.35 -1.68 6.84
CA TYR A 179 -6.05 -3.10 7.03
C TYR A 179 -6.61 -3.62 8.36
N ALA A 180 -6.47 -2.87 9.44
CA ALA A 180 -7.03 -3.23 10.73
C ALA A 180 -8.57 -3.32 10.69
N ILE A 181 -9.24 -2.39 9.99
CA ILE A 181 -10.69 -2.48 9.77
C ILE A 181 -11.04 -3.77 9.03
N ALA A 182 -10.39 -4.03 7.88
CA ALA A 182 -10.65 -5.21 7.06
C ALA A 182 -10.43 -6.51 7.85
N THR A 183 -9.27 -6.62 8.52
CA THR A 183 -8.91 -7.82 9.30
C THR A 183 -9.84 -8.03 10.48
N SER A 184 -10.32 -6.97 11.15
CA SER A 184 -11.28 -7.10 12.24
C SER A 184 -12.66 -7.63 11.81
N LEU A 185 -12.99 -7.53 10.52
CA LEU A 185 -14.19 -8.14 9.96
C LEU A 185 -14.01 -9.62 9.65
N ILE A 186 -12.79 -10.01 9.27
CA ILE A 186 -12.44 -11.41 8.97
C ILE A 186 -12.21 -12.19 10.27
N PHE A 187 -11.59 -11.55 11.26
CA PHE A 187 -11.23 -12.13 12.55
C PHE A 187 -11.84 -11.32 13.72
N PRO A 188 -13.17 -11.39 13.95
CA PRO A 188 -13.86 -10.50 14.88
C PRO A 188 -13.46 -10.70 16.35
N ASP A 189 -12.93 -11.88 16.69
CA ASP A 189 -12.55 -12.28 18.06
C ASP A 189 -11.04 -12.17 18.33
N LYS A 190 -10.25 -11.69 17.34
CA LYS A 190 -8.80 -11.56 17.47
C LYS A 190 -8.37 -10.13 17.72
N ASN A 191 -7.25 -9.97 18.40
CA ASN A 191 -6.50 -8.73 18.44
C ASN A 191 -5.81 -8.51 17.11
N ILE A 192 -5.75 -7.28 16.63
CA ILE A 192 -5.12 -6.93 15.36
C ILE A 192 -3.85 -6.13 15.62
N ARG A 193 -2.72 -6.76 15.34
CA ARG A 193 -1.42 -6.11 15.27
C ARG A 193 -1.14 -5.78 13.81
N ALA A 194 -0.76 -4.55 13.50
CA ALA A 194 -0.41 -4.18 12.14
C ALA A 194 0.92 -3.44 12.10
N GLU A 195 1.76 -3.75 11.11
CA GLU A 195 3.10 -3.21 11.01
C GLU A 195 3.52 -2.82 9.59
N LEU A 196 4.39 -1.83 9.54
CA LEU A 196 5.19 -1.49 8.37
C LEU A 196 6.58 -2.11 8.53
N TYR A 197 6.96 -2.99 7.60
CA TYR A 197 8.28 -3.58 7.57
C TYR A 197 9.15 -2.90 6.51
N TYR A 198 10.08 -2.08 6.93
CA TYR A 198 11.01 -1.34 6.07
C TYR A 198 12.18 -2.24 5.68
N LEU A 199 12.10 -2.86 4.50
CA LEU A 199 13.02 -3.88 4.04
C LEU A 199 14.47 -3.39 3.91
N ARG A 200 14.69 -2.13 3.53
CA ARG A 200 16.05 -1.55 3.41
C ARG A 200 16.79 -1.39 4.74
N SER A 201 16.08 -1.16 5.81
CA SER A 201 16.68 -0.95 7.14
C SER A 201 16.42 -2.13 8.06
N GLY A 202 15.54 -3.06 7.65
CA GLY A 202 15.05 -4.16 8.43
C GLY A 202 14.28 -3.74 9.69
N LYS A 203 13.83 -2.49 9.76
CA LYS A 203 13.05 -2.01 10.89
C LYS A 203 11.58 -2.35 10.72
N ARG A 204 10.98 -2.78 11.82
CA ARG A 204 9.55 -3.07 11.91
C ARG A 204 8.90 -2.08 12.87
N LYS A 205 7.84 -1.41 12.43
CA LYS A 205 7.10 -0.44 13.22
C LYS A 205 5.65 -0.85 13.26
N PHE A 206 5.12 -1.09 14.43
CA PHE A 206 3.81 -1.71 14.61
C PHE A 206 2.94 -0.98 15.62
N HIS A 207 1.64 -1.29 15.57
CA HIS A 207 0.65 -0.92 16.57
C HIS A 207 -0.32 -2.08 16.81
N LEU A 208 -0.70 -2.28 18.06
CA LEU A 208 -1.79 -3.18 18.43
C LEU A 208 -3.09 -2.36 18.46
N PHE A 209 -3.93 -2.57 17.45
CA PHE A 209 -5.14 -1.79 17.26
C PHE A 209 -6.22 -2.18 18.29
N THR A 210 -6.61 -1.26 19.13
CA THR A 210 -7.77 -1.39 20.01
C THR A 210 -9.07 -1.19 19.22
N LYS A 211 -10.21 -1.56 19.81
CA LYS A 211 -11.53 -1.26 19.21
C LYS A 211 -11.74 0.23 18.99
N GLU A 212 -11.20 1.07 19.89
CA GLU A 212 -11.23 2.53 19.74
C GLU A 212 -10.38 3.01 18.58
N ASP A 213 -9.17 2.46 18.41
CA ASP A 213 -8.30 2.80 17.26
C ASP A 213 -8.96 2.44 15.94
N ILE A 214 -9.63 1.28 15.84
CA ILE A 214 -10.37 0.86 14.66
C ILE A 214 -11.54 1.81 14.37
N GLU A 215 -12.27 2.24 15.39
CA GLU A 215 -13.37 3.20 15.22
C GLU A 215 -12.84 4.58 14.76
N ASN A 216 -11.73 5.04 15.32
CA ASN A 216 -11.06 6.27 14.90
C ASN A 216 -10.55 6.16 13.44
N ALA A 217 -10.04 5.00 13.04
CA ALA A 217 -9.64 4.73 11.66
C ALA A 217 -10.82 4.81 10.68
N LYS A 218 -11.99 4.26 11.05
CA LYS A 218 -13.23 4.37 10.25
C LYS A 218 -13.66 5.82 10.07
N GLN A 219 -13.66 6.60 11.16
CA GLN A 219 -14.02 8.03 11.10
C GLN A 219 -13.05 8.80 10.23
N SER A 220 -11.74 8.60 10.39
CA SER A 220 -10.70 9.22 9.57
C SER A 220 -10.87 8.86 8.08
N LEU A 221 -11.17 7.61 7.78
CA LEU A 221 -11.38 7.12 6.41
C LEU A 221 -12.56 7.82 5.74
N ILE A 222 -13.72 7.88 6.42
CA ILE A 222 -14.91 8.57 5.89
C ILE A 222 -14.62 10.06 5.65
N LEU A 223 -13.97 10.74 6.59
CA LEU A 223 -13.65 12.17 6.43
C LEU A 223 -12.75 12.41 5.22
N LYS A 224 -11.77 11.52 4.97
CA LYS A 224 -10.89 11.62 3.80
C LYS A 224 -11.65 11.37 2.49
N ILE A 225 -12.56 10.40 2.47
CA ILE A 225 -13.38 10.11 1.30
C ILE A 225 -14.33 11.27 1.01
N ASN A 226 -15.05 11.79 2.02
CA ASN A 226 -15.95 12.91 1.85
C ASN A 226 -15.21 14.15 1.30
N LYS A 227 -13.98 14.41 1.78
CA LYS A 227 -13.16 15.49 1.23
C LYS A 227 -12.89 15.34 -0.26
N ILE A 228 -12.69 14.12 -0.76
CA ILE A 228 -12.52 13.85 -2.19
C ILE A 228 -13.82 14.06 -2.94
N MET A 229 -14.94 13.57 -2.39
CA MET A 229 -16.25 13.65 -3.02
C MET A 229 -16.81 15.07 -3.10
N GLU A 230 -16.41 15.94 -2.17
CA GLU A 230 -16.82 17.35 -2.12
C GLU A 230 -15.89 18.27 -2.93
N ASP A 231 -14.68 17.79 -3.29
CA ASP A 231 -13.72 18.60 -4.04
C ASP A 231 -14.14 18.71 -5.51
N THR A 232 -14.49 19.91 -5.93
CA THR A 232 -14.83 20.25 -7.32
C THR A 232 -13.67 20.88 -8.09
N SER A 233 -12.61 21.27 -7.39
CA SER A 233 -11.49 22.04 -7.96
C SER A 233 -10.29 21.17 -8.31
N PHE A 234 -10.05 20.11 -7.55
CA PHE A 234 -8.86 19.26 -7.64
C PHE A 234 -7.55 20.04 -7.83
N SER A 235 -7.39 21.11 -7.03
CA SER A 235 -6.29 22.05 -7.18
C SER A 235 -4.93 21.40 -6.98
N PRO A 236 -3.92 21.70 -7.83
CA PRO A 236 -2.60 21.13 -7.71
C PRO A 236 -1.89 21.61 -6.43
N THR A 237 -1.19 20.69 -5.76
CA THR A 237 -0.45 21.03 -4.53
C THR A 237 0.63 22.07 -4.73
N GLY A 238 1.21 22.20 -5.94
CA GLY A 238 2.34 23.06 -6.22
C GLY A 238 3.64 22.70 -5.49
N ASN A 239 3.67 21.58 -4.77
CA ASN A 239 4.86 21.11 -4.08
C ASN A 239 5.89 20.62 -5.11
N GLU A 240 7.08 21.21 -5.10
CA GLU A 240 8.14 20.93 -6.07
C GLU A 240 8.58 19.45 -6.03
N ARG A 241 8.70 18.85 -4.84
CA ARG A 241 9.07 17.43 -4.73
C ARG A 241 8.02 16.53 -5.38
N VAL A 242 6.74 16.80 -5.14
CA VAL A 242 5.64 16.03 -5.77
C VAL A 242 5.65 16.24 -7.27
N CYS A 243 5.70 17.47 -7.74
CA CYS A 243 5.70 17.81 -9.17
C CYS A 243 6.93 17.28 -9.90
N GLY A 244 8.09 17.24 -9.24
CA GLY A 244 9.36 16.78 -9.81
C GLY A 244 9.38 15.32 -10.23
N PHE A 245 8.49 14.48 -9.66
CA PHE A 245 8.36 13.05 -9.95
C PHE A 245 6.95 12.66 -10.40
N CYS A 246 6.15 13.65 -10.83
CA CYS A 246 4.76 13.42 -11.24
C CYS A 246 4.68 13.16 -12.76
N GLU A 247 4.15 12.03 -13.13
CA GLU A 247 3.93 11.62 -14.53
C GLU A 247 3.05 12.61 -15.30
N HIS A 248 2.04 13.19 -14.66
CA HIS A 248 1.16 14.17 -15.29
C HIS A 248 1.83 15.56 -15.49
N ALA A 249 2.87 15.84 -14.72
CA ALA A 249 3.73 17.00 -14.95
C ALA A 249 4.74 16.74 -16.08
N GLU A 250 5.21 15.52 -16.19
CA GLU A 250 6.15 15.08 -17.23
C GLU A 250 5.47 15.01 -18.59
N SER A 251 4.28 14.41 -18.68
CA SER A 251 3.49 14.34 -19.93
C SER A 251 2.95 15.68 -20.40
N GLY A 252 2.99 16.73 -19.56
CA GLY A 252 2.44 18.04 -19.90
C GLY A 252 0.97 18.23 -19.53
N ALA A 253 0.27 17.21 -19.01
CA ALA A 253 -1.13 17.28 -18.66
C ALA A 253 -1.41 18.30 -17.54
N CYS A 254 -0.50 18.42 -16.56
CA CYS A 254 -0.61 19.36 -15.44
C CYS A 254 0.26 20.60 -15.65
N ALA A 255 -0.32 21.72 -16.08
CA ALA A 255 0.41 22.97 -16.34
C ALA A 255 1.20 23.49 -15.12
N THR A 256 0.62 23.41 -13.91
CA THR A 256 1.32 23.76 -12.66
C THR A 256 2.52 22.85 -12.42
N GLY A 257 2.38 21.57 -12.66
CA GLY A 257 3.45 20.59 -12.55
C GLY A 257 4.59 20.86 -13.53
N VAL A 258 4.26 21.12 -14.80
CA VAL A 258 5.24 21.51 -15.84
C VAL A 258 6.02 22.75 -15.42
N ALA A 259 5.34 23.79 -14.94
CA ALA A 259 6.01 25.01 -14.50
C ALA A 259 6.97 24.77 -13.31
N ARG A 260 6.62 23.86 -12.40
CA ARG A 260 7.49 23.47 -11.27
C ARG A 260 8.69 22.64 -11.70
N ARG A 261 8.50 21.64 -12.60
CA ARG A 261 9.61 20.83 -13.15
C ARG A 261 10.65 21.72 -13.86
N ARG A 262 10.21 22.67 -14.69
CA ARG A 262 11.11 23.62 -15.37
C ARG A 262 11.97 24.44 -14.40
N ARG A 263 11.42 24.85 -13.24
CA ARG A 263 12.20 25.56 -12.21
C ARG A 263 13.25 24.69 -11.54
N MET A 264 13.06 23.39 -11.53
CA MET A 264 13.99 22.39 -10.97
C MET A 264 15.03 21.92 -12.03
N GLY A 265 14.98 22.41 -13.25
CA GLY A 265 15.86 21.96 -14.35
C GLY A 265 15.53 20.56 -14.86
N LYS A 266 14.28 20.13 -14.71
CA LYS A 266 13.77 18.83 -15.19
C LYS A 266 12.86 19.00 -16.39
#